data_ec2ac685e09780d6be65b9c3aa658461
#
_entry.id   ec2ac685e09780d6be65b9c3aa658461
#
_cell.length_a   1.000
_cell.length_b   1.000
_cell.length_c   1.000
_cell.angle_alpha   90.00
_cell.angle_beta   90.00
_cell.angle_gamma   90.00
#
_symmetry.space_group_name_H-M   'P 1'
#
loop_
_entity.id
_entity.type
_entity.pdbx_description
1 polymer ?
#
loop_
_entity_poly.entity_id
_entity_poly.type
_entity_poly.pdbx_seq_one_letter_code
_entity_poly.pdbx_strand_id
1 'polypeptide(L)'
;MSEVEIIPTTEEHLDMMEEQAREIDRTEVWYQTGMPFRYGLDISHQLSTHCWSGFHKGDLVTVGGVCLADIADKTGQPWLVGTDKVDRAAVPFLRNSWYYLNKYMKDGYDYLYNHVYDENVSAKRWLRWLGFEMSEPRPYGPFGQTFRKFEWRR
;
A
#
# COMPACT_ATOMS: atom_id res chain seq x y z
N MET A 1 -5.08 25.80 -0.06
CA MET A 1 -5.00 24.91 -1.20
C MET A 1 -4.11 23.73 -0.85
N SER A 2 -4.59 22.51 -1.00
CA SER A 2 -3.80 21.32 -0.70
C SER A 2 -2.74 21.10 -1.78
N GLU A 3 -1.52 20.85 -1.37
CA GLU A 3 -0.45 20.46 -2.28
C GLU A 3 -0.55 18.98 -2.68
N VAL A 4 -1.41 18.24 -1.98
CA VAL A 4 -1.65 16.81 -2.20
C VAL A 4 -3.00 16.62 -2.87
N GLU A 5 -3.02 15.86 -3.95
CA GLU A 5 -4.23 15.48 -4.66
C GLU A 5 -4.34 13.97 -4.65
N ILE A 6 -5.50 13.45 -4.23
CA ILE A 6 -5.78 12.02 -4.19
C ILE A 6 -6.94 11.76 -5.15
N ILE A 7 -6.70 10.96 -6.18
CA ILE A 7 -7.68 10.67 -7.23
C ILE A 7 -7.73 9.16 -7.53
N PRO A 8 -8.82 8.66 -8.12
CA PRO A 8 -8.88 7.26 -8.52
C PRO A 8 -7.74 6.87 -9.46
N THR A 9 -7.20 5.68 -9.27
CA THR A 9 -6.07 5.19 -10.06
C THR A 9 -6.52 4.86 -11.49
N THR A 10 -5.70 5.27 -12.45
CA THR A 10 -5.88 4.98 -13.87
C THR A 10 -4.75 4.09 -14.37
N GLU A 11 -4.92 3.53 -15.57
CA GLU A 11 -3.88 2.76 -16.25
C GLU A 11 -2.60 3.59 -16.43
N GLU A 12 -2.76 4.87 -16.76
CA GLU A 12 -1.61 5.78 -16.89
C GLU A 12 -0.83 5.91 -15.59
N HIS A 13 -1.53 5.95 -14.44
CA HIS A 13 -0.86 5.99 -13.14
C HIS A 13 -0.05 4.73 -12.87
N LEU A 14 -0.54 3.57 -13.30
CA LEU A 14 0.19 2.32 -13.18
C LEU A 14 1.44 2.31 -14.06
N ASP A 15 1.36 2.87 -15.27
CA ASP A 15 2.52 3.05 -16.14
C ASP A 15 3.59 3.93 -15.48
N MET A 16 3.16 5.04 -14.90
CA MET A 16 4.06 5.95 -14.18
C MET A 16 4.71 5.26 -12.97
N MET A 17 3.92 4.52 -12.20
CA MET A 17 4.44 3.84 -11.02
C MET A 17 5.42 2.73 -11.41
N GLU A 18 5.15 2.00 -12.48
CA GLU A 18 6.08 0.98 -12.98
C GLU A 18 7.45 1.58 -13.27
N GLU A 19 7.48 2.78 -13.84
CA GLU A 19 8.72 3.47 -14.18
C GLU A 19 9.41 4.10 -12.97
N GLN A 20 8.64 4.65 -12.02
CA GLN A 20 9.15 5.53 -10.98
C GLN A 20 9.19 4.92 -9.57
N ALA A 21 8.73 3.68 -9.39
CA ALA A 21 8.65 3.07 -8.07
C ALA A 21 10.01 2.98 -7.38
N ARG A 22 10.00 3.12 -6.04
CA ARG A 22 11.20 2.93 -5.22
C ARG A 22 11.71 1.50 -5.36
N GLU A 23 13.02 1.34 -5.27
CA GLU A 23 13.64 0.01 -5.32
C GLU A 23 13.13 -0.89 -4.20
N ILE A 24 12.95 -0.35 -3.00
CA ILE A 24 12.46 -1.15 -1.86
C ILE A 24 11.04 -1.69 -2.12
N ASP A 25 10.18 -0.94 -2.80
CA ASP A 25 8.83 -1.40 -3.13
C ASP A 25 8.86 -2.48 -4.22
N ARG A 26 9.75 -2.36 -5.19
CA ARG A 26 9.96 -3.40 -6.21
C ARG A 26 10.46 -4.70 -5.57
N THR A 27 11.42 -4.59 -4.68
CA THR A 27 11.98 -5.72 -3.94
C THR A 27 10.91 -6.41 -3.09
N GLU A 28 10.09 -5.62 -2.40
CA GLU A 28 9.02 -6.16 -1.56
C GLU A 28 8.00 -6.95 -2.38
N VAL A 29 7.54 -6.43 -3.51
CA VAL A 29 6.60 -7.13 -4.38
C VAL A 29 7.21 -8.44 -4.91
N TRP A 30 8.46 -8.40 -5.33
CA TRP A 30 9.17 -9.60 -5.80
C TRP A 30 9.29 -10.66 -4.70
N TYR A 31 9.69 -10.27 -3.51
CA TYR A 31 9.84 -11.20 -2.39
C TYR A 31 8.51 -11.72 -1.87
N GLN A 32 7.45 -10.93 -2.00
CA GLN A 32 6.12 -11.32 -1.55
C GLN A 32 5.43 -12.27 -2.53
N THR A 33 5.58 -12.05 -3.82
CA THR A 33 4.79 -12.72 -4.85
C THR A 33 5.58 -13.61 -5.79
N GLY A 34 6.87 -13.35 -5.99
CA GLY A 34 7.68 -13.98 -7.03
C GLY A 34 7.29 -13.54 -8.43
N MET A 35 6.55 -12.45 -8.58
CA MET A 35 6.05 -11.94 -9.86
C MET A 35 6.68 -10.59 -10.19
N PRO A 36 6.78 -10.23 -11.49
CA PRO A 36 7.23 -8.90 -11.87
C PRO A 36 6.39 -7.81 -11.22
N PHE A 37 7.01 -6.68 -10.92
CA PHE A 37 6.38 -5.56 -10.20
C PHE A 37 5.08 -5.11 -10.88
N ARG A 38 5.09 -4.92 -12.20
CA ARG A 38 3.88 -4.47 -12.93
C ARG A 38 2.75 -5.47 -12.82
N TYR A 39 3.04 -6.77 -12.86
CA TYR A 39 2.02 -7.80 -12.69
C TYR A 39 1.36 -7.68 -11.32
N GLY A 40 2.16 -7.48 -10.28
CA GLY A 40 1.64 -7.25 -8.94
C GLY A 40 0.74 -6.01 -8.86
N LEU A 41 1.14 -4.92 -9.50
CA LEU A 41 0.32 -3.70 -9.59
C LEU A 41 -1.02 -3.95 -10.29
N ASP A 42 -0.99 -4.61 -11.44
CA ASP A 42 -2.19 -4.88 -12.22
C ASP A 42 -3.19 -5.75 -11.45
N ILE A 43 -2.70 -6.81 -10.81
CA ILE A 43 -3.55 -7.70 -10.01
C ILE A 43 -4.12 -6.94 -8.80
N SER A 44 -3.30 -6.19 -8.11
CA SER A 44 -3.75 -5.43 -6.95
C SER A 44 -4.82 -4.39 -7.35
N HIS A 45 -4.61 -3.71 -8.45
CA HIS A 45 -5.59 -2.75 -8.98
C HIS A 45 -6.90 -3.44 -9.34
N GLN A 46 -6.85 -4.56 -10.05
CA GLN A 46 -8.04 -5.31 -10.47
C GLN A 46 -8.85 -5.86 -9.30
N LEU A 47 -8.16 -6.32 -8.24
CA LEU A 47 -8.81 -6.92 -7.07
C LEU A 47 -9.21 -5.89 -6.02
N SER A 48 -8.79 -4.63 -6.18
CA SER A 48 -9.12 -3.58 -5.22
C SER A 48 -10.55 -3.11 -5.35
N THR A 49 -11.24 -3.00 -4.22
CA THR A 49 -12.55 -2.34 -4.15
C THR A 49 -12.41 -0.83 -4.20
N HIS A 50 -11.28 -0.33 -3.68
CA HIS A 50 -10.91 1.09 -3.73
C HIS A 50 -9.43 1.17 -4.08
N CYS A 51 -9.07 2.06 -5.00
CA CYS A 51 -7.68 2.26 -5.41
C CYS A 51 -7.45 3.72 -5.76
N TRP A 52 -6.43 4.34 -5.16
CA TRP A 52 -6.14 5.76 -5.30
C TRP A 52 -4.70 6.00 -5.68
N SER A 53 -4.52 7.09 -6.41
CA SER A 53 -3.20 7.65 -6.72
C SER A 53 -3.05 8.98 -6.00
N GLY A 54 -1.90 9.17 -5.35
CA GLY A 54 -1.59 10.40 -4.65
C GLY A 54 -0.52 11.20 -5.38
N PHE A 55 -0.81 12.49 -5.61
CA PHE A 55 0.09 13.42 -6.26
C PHE A 55 0.48 14.53 -5.29
N HIS A 56 1.72 15.00 -5.39
CA HIS A 56 2.20 16.15 -4.65
C HIS A 56 2.84 17.12 -5.64
N LYS A 57 2.27 18.32 -5.74
CA LYS A 57 2.73 19.35 -6.69
C LYS A 57 2.83 18.80 -8.12
N GLY A 58 1.86 18.01 -8.53
CA GLY A 58 1.78 17.44 -9.87
C GLY A 58 2.59 16.16 -10.11
N ASP A 59 3.39 15.73 -9.14
CA ASP A 59 4.21 14.51 -9.24
C ASP A 59 3.53 13.34 -8.56
N LEU A 60 3.52 12.18 -9.22
CA LEU A 60 3.02 10.96 -8.62
C LEU A 60 3.89 10.54 -7.44
N VAL A 61 3.26 10.28 -6.29
CA VAL A 61 3.96 9.89 -5.07
C VAL A 61 3.61 8.48 -4.65
N THR A 62 2.32 8.14 -4.65
CA THR A 62 1.86 6.82 -4.21
C THR A 62 0.74 6.31 -5.08
N VAL A 63 0.62 4.98 -5.13
CA VAL A 63 -0.59 4.27 -5.59
C VAL A 63 -0.90 3.23 -4.53
N GLY A 64 -2.15 3.14 -4.13
CA GLY A 64 -2.54 2.16 -3.11
C GLY A 64 -4.03 1.92 -3.09
N GLY A 65 -4.43 0.91 -2.36
CA GLY A 65 -5.82 0.53 -2.26
C GLY A 65 -6.06 -0.58 -1.28
N VAL A 66 -7.20 -1.22 -1.40
CA VAL A 66 -7.56 -2.38 -0.60
C VAL A 66 -8.20 -3.44 -1.48
N CYS A 67 -7.61 -4.64 -1.47
CA CYS A 67 -8.13 -5.80 -2.17
C CYS A 67 -9.12 -6.54 -1.27
N LEU A 68 -10.22 -7.01 -1.86
CA LEU A 68 -11.15 -7.87 -1.15
C LEU A 68 -10.55 -9.26 -1.01
N ALA A 69 -10.39 -9.74 0.23
CA ALA A 69 -9.83 -11.05 0.51
C ALA A 69 -10.90 -12.08 0.86
N ASP A 70 -11.94 -11.66 1.61
CA ASP A 70 -13.04 -12.54 2.00
C ASP A 70 -14.31 -11.73 2.16
N ILE A 71 -15.33 -12.06 1.35
CA ILE A 71 -16.62 -11.35 1.36
C ILE A 71 -17.39 -11.63 2.65
N ALA A 72 -17.44 -12.89 3.07
CA ALA A 72 -18.24 -13.29 4.24
C ALA A 72 -17.73 -12.64 5.52
N ASP A 73 -16.41 -12.62 5.70
CA ASP A 73 -15.78 -12.06 6.90
C ASP A 73 -15.41 -10.59 6.74
N LYS A 74 -15.75 -9.97 5.60
CA LYS A 74 -15.40 -8.57 5.31
C LYS A 74 -13.93 -8.29 5.56
N THR A 75 -13.07 -9.14 4.98
CA THR A 75 -11.63 -9.05 5.11
C THR A 75 -11.02 -8.39 3.89
N GLY A 76 -10.16 -7.39 4.11
CA GLY A 76 -9.45 -6.69 3.06
C GLY A 76 -7.94 -6.74 3.25
N GLN A 77 -7.22 -6.58 2.14
CA GLN A 77 -5.77 -6.50 2.12
C GLN A 77 -5.33 -5.14 1.60
N PRO A 78 -5.01 -4.21 2.49
CA PRO A 78 -4.49 -2.90 2.07
C PRO A 78 -3.09 -3.04 1.49
N TRP A 79 -2.79 -2.22 0.49
CA TRP A 79 -1.50 -2.20 -0.17
C TRP A 79 -1.14 -0.78 -0.59
N LEU A 80 0.16 -0.51 -0.68
CA LEU A 80 0.67 0.79 -1.09
C LEU A 80 2.06 0.64 -1.66
N VAL A 81 2.31 1.36 -2.74
CA VAL A 81 3.65 1.52 -3.33
C VAL A 81 3.94 3.00 -3.53
N GLY A 82 5.20 3.38 -3.56
CA GLY A 82 5.59 4.78 -3.67
C GLY A 82 6.74 5.01 -4.63
N THR A 83 6.85 6.27 -5.05
CA THR A 83 8.00 6.78 -5.79
C THR A 83 9.00 7.40 -4.81
N ASP A 84 10.18 7.80 -5.31
CA ASP A 84 11.19 8.47 -4.50
C ASP A 84 10.71 9.79 -3.89
N LYS A 85 9.58 10.31 -4.39
CA LYS A 85 9.02 11.58 -3.90
C LYS A 85 8.24 11.43 -2.62
N VAL A 86 7.99 10.21 -2.17
CA VAL A 86 7.24 9.95 -0.94
C VAL A 86 7.89 10.63 0.28
N ASP A 87 9.20 10.68 0.35
CA ASP A 87 9.91 11.28 1.48
C ASP A 87 9.68 12.80 1.58
N ARG A 88 9.56 13.49 0.44
CA ARG A 88 9.29 14.93 0.40
C ARG A 88 7.85 15.27 0.78
N ALA A 89 6.95 14.35 0.56
CA ALA A 89 5.53 14.55 0.76
C ALA A 89 5.01 13.84 2.02
N ALA A 90 5.90 13.32 2.88
CA ALA A 90 5.54 12.44 3.99
C ALA A 90 4.44 13.00 4.90
N VAL A 91 4.58 14.26 5.36
CA VAL A 91 3.60 14.83 6.30
C VAL A 91 2.22 15.03 5.65
N PRO A 92 2.09 15.67 4.47
CA PRO A 92 0.80 15.77 3.81
C PRO A 92 0.18 14.40 3.52
N PHE A 93 0.99 13.44 3.07
CA PHE A 93 0.50 12.10 2.75
C PHE A 93 0.04 11.33 3.97
N LEU A 94 0.69 11.46 5.12
CA LEU A 94 0.26 10.82 6.34
C LEU A 94 -1.15 11.26 6.73
N ARG A 95 -1.44 12.56 6.67
CA ARG A 95 -2.77 13.09 6.98
C ARG A 95 -3.84 12.56 6.03
N ASN A 96 -3.56 12.57 4.73
CA ASN A 96 -4.50 12.09 3.73
C ASN A 96 -4.69 10.58 3.84
N SER A 97 -3.64 9.82 4.09
CA SER A 97 -3.72 8.37 4.28
C SER A 97 -4.60 8.02 5.46
N TRP A 98 -4.48 8.74 6.58
CA TRP A 98 -5.33 8.56 7.74
C TRP A 98 -6.80 8.75 7.40
N TYR A 99 -7.12 9.84 6.69
CA TYR A 99 -8.48 10.14 6.27
C TYR A 99 -9.04 9.04 5.37
N TYR A 100 -8.31 8.64 4.33
CA TYR A 100 -8.77 7.63 3.37
C TYR A 100 -8.87 6.25 4.01
N LEU A 101 -7.93 5.88 4.86
CA LEU A 101 -8.00 4.62 5.58
C LEU A 101 -9.28 4.53 6.43
N ASN A 102 -9.55 5.56 7.21
CA ASN A 102 -10.72 5.56 8.10
C ASN A 102 -12.03 5.63 7.34
N LYS A 103 -12.10 6.45 6.28
CA LYS A 103 -13.36 6.67 5.57
C LYS A 103 -13.72 5.52 4.63
N TYR A 104 -12.75 4.97 3.91
CA TYR A 104 -13.04 4.02 2.84
C TYR A 104 -12.65 2.59 3.17
N MET A 105 -11.50 2.38 3.78
CA MET A 105 -11.05 1.03 4.09
C MET A 105 -11.74 0.47 5.32
N LYS A 106 -11.62 1.17 6.44
CA LYS A 106 -12.21 0.68 7.69
C LYS A 106 -13.72 0.57 7.66
N ASP A 107 -14.40 1.48 6.95
CA ASP A 107 -15.87 1.43 6.86
C ASP A 107 -16.36 0.20 6.09
N GLY A 108 -15.60 -0.25 5.10
CA GLY A 108 -15.99 -1.36 4.26
C GLY A 108 -15.59 -2.74 4.79
N TYR A 109 -14.75 -2.80 5.83
CA TYR A 109 -14.14 -4.04 6.28
C TYR A 109 -14.16 -4.17 7.79
N ASP A 110 -14.23 -5.41 8.27
CA ASP A 110 -14.12 -5.74 9.70
C ASP A 110 -12.71 -6.16 10.09
N TYR A 111 -11.92 -6.59 9.11
CA TYR A 111 -10.55 -7.02 9.30
C TYR A 111 -9.69 -6.60 8.11
N LEU A 112 -8.57 -5.97 8.39
CA LEU A 112 -7.58 -5.60 7.39
C LEU A 112 -6.25 -6.25 7.77
N TYR A 113 -5.60 -6.91 6.82
CA TYR A 113 -4.27 -7.47 7.03
C TYR A 113 -3.48 -7.52 5.74
N ASN A 114 -2.19 -7.50 5.87
CA ASN A 114 -1.26 -7.83 4.80
C ASN A 114 0.13 -8.04 5.40
N HIS A 115 1.13 -8.17 4.56
CA HIS A 115 2.51 -8.40 4.98
C HIS A 115 3.39 -7.29 4.46
N VAL A 116 4.33 -6.83 5.30
CA VAL A 116 5.32 -5.81 4.93
C VAL A 116 6.71 -6.41 5.05
N TYR A 117 7.56 -6.18 4.05
CA TYR A 117 8.94 -6.60 4.06
C TYR A 117 9.68 -5.95 5.23
N ASP A 118 10.37 -6.74 6.03
CA ASP A 118 10.95 -6.26 7.29
C ASP A 118 11.99 -5.16 7.07
N GLU A 119 12.67 -5.14 5.93
CA GLU A 119 13.63 -4.09 5.60
C GLU A 119 13.00 -2.80 5.07
N ASN A 120 11.70 -2.79 4.83
CA ASN A 120 10.99 -1.60 4.40
C ASN A 120 10.62 -0.74 5.62
N VAL A 121 11.62 -0.04 6.16
CA VAL A 121 11.51 0.70 7.43
C VAL A 121 10.47 1.81 7.35
N SER A 122 10.44 2.56 6.25
CA SER A 122 9.48 3.66 6.09
C SER A 122 8.04 3.17 6.06
N ALA A 123 7.79 2.05 5.37
CA ALA A 123 6.46 1.45 5.32
C ALA A 123 6.02 0.95 6.70
N LYS A 124 6.90 0.30 7.45
CA LYS A 124 6.58 -0.17 8.81
C LYS A 124 6.22 0.98 9.73
N ARG A 125 6.98 2.07 9.67
CA ARG A 125 6.72 3.27 10.47
C ARG A 125 5.36 3.87 10.14
N TRP A 126 5.06 3.97 8.87
CA TRP A 126 3.79 4.51 8.39
C TRP A 126 2.61 3.64 8.84
N LEU A 127 2.71 2.33 8.68
CA LEU A 127 1.66 1.40 9.09
C LEU A 127 1.38 1.47 10.61
N ARG A 128 2.41 1.57 11.42
CA ARG A 128 2.24 1.77 12.87
C ARG A 128 1.52 3.07 13.18
N TRP A 129 1.89 4.13 12.49
CA TRP A 129 1.24 5.44 12.67
C TRP A 129 -0.23 5.38 12.27
N LEU A 130 -0.59 4.59 11.26
CA LEU A 130 -1.98 4.40 10.84
C LEU A 130 -2.79 3.51 11.79
N GLY A 131 -2.15 2.93 12.80
CA GLY A 131 -2.84 2.14 13.82
C GLY A 131 -2.84 0.64 13.60
N PHE A 132 -2.05 0.14 12.66
CA PHE A 132 -1.92 -1.31 12.47
C PHE A 132 -1.04 -1.92 13.54
N GLU A 133 -1.42 -3.10 14.02
CA GLU A 133 -0.57 -3.93 14.86
C GLU A 133 0.36 -4.76 13.97
N MET A 134 1.57 -4.97 14.44
CA MET A 134 2.60 -5.63 13.65
C MET A 134 3.14 -6.84 14.38
N SER A 135 3.22 -7.98 13.68
CA SER A 135 3.73 -9.23 14.24
C SER A 135 5.26 -9.22 14.37
N GLU A 136 5.78 -10.24 15.04
CA GLU A 136 7.20 -10.56 14.99
C GLU A 136 7.62 -10.89 13.54
N PRO A 137 8.90 -10.69 13.20
CA PRO A 137 9.39 -11.05 11.87
C PRO A 137 9.34 -12.55 11.63
N ARG A 138 8.91 -12.98 10.44
CA ARG A 138 8.79 -14.38 10.06
C ARG A 138 9.09 -14.56 8.57
N PRO A 139 9.56 -15.75 8.15
CA PRO A 139 9.67 -16.05 6.73
C PRO A 139 8.31 -15.98 6.05
N TYR A 140 8.27 -15.38 4.86
CA TYR A 140 7.05 -15.25 4.08
C TYR A 140 7.39 -15.16 2.59
N GLY A 141 6.46 -15.62 1.74
CA GLY A 141 6.61 -15.57 0.30
C GLY A 141 7.44 -16.73 -0.26
N PRO A 142 7.57 -16.79 -1.59
CA PRO A 142 8.20 -17.93 -2.27
C PRO A 142 9.69 -18.10 -1.97
N PHE A 143 10.36 -17.04 -1.52
CA PHE A 143 11.81 -17.09 -1.22
C PHE A 143 12.12 -17.14 0.28
N GLY A 144 11.08 -17.11 1.14
CA GLY A 144 11.27 -17.17 2.58
C GLY A 144 11.93 -15.94 3.20
N GLN A 145 11.82 -14.79 2.57
CA GLN A 145 12.35 -13.54 3.10
C GLN A 145 11.57 -13.08 4.33
N THR A 146 12.18 -12.24 5.14
CA THR A 146 11.60 -11.83 6.42
C THR A 146 10.57 -10.74 6.23
N PHE A 147 9.33 -11.03 6.61
CA PHE A 147 8.20 -10.11 6.58
C PHE A 147 7.57 -10.04 7.96
N ARG A 148 6.75 -9.00 8.16
CA ARG A 148 5.87 -8.88 9.32
C ARG A 148 4.43 -8.79 8.83
N LYS A 149 3.52 -9.52 9.48
CA LYS A 149 2.09 -9.36 9.24
C LYS A 149 1.64 -8.09 9.96
N PHE A 150 0.90 -7.23 9.27
CA PHE A 150 0.23 -6.10 9.92
C PHE A 150 -1.27 -6.28 9.82
N GLU A 151 -1.99 -5.88 10.85
CA GLU A 151 -3.43 -6.11 10.91
C GLU A 151 -4.17 -5.07 11.75
N TRP A 152 -5.44 -4.90 11.40
CA TRP A 152 -6.39 -4.07 12.12
C TRP A 152 -7.71 -4.82 12.19
N ARG A 153 -8.35 -4.81 13.35
CA ARG A 153 -9.68 -5.39 13.57
C ARG A 153 -10.64 -4.32 14.07
N ARG A 154 -11.88 -4.40 13.58
CA ARG A 154 -12.95 -3.52 14.05
C ARG A 154 -13.27 -3.80 15.54
#